data_d9b0e87fe010635189798763d758e3e3
#
_entry.id   d9b0e87fe010635189798763d758e3e3
#
_cell.length_a   1.000
_cell.length_b   1.000
_cell.length_c   1.000
_cell.angle_alpha   90.00
_cell.angle_beta   90.00
_cell.angle_gamma   90.00
#
_symmetry.space_group_name_H-M   'P 1'
#
loop_
_entity.id
_entity.type
_entity.pdbx_description
1 polymer ?
#
loop_
_entity_poly.entity_id
_entity_poly.type
_entity_poly.pdbx_seq_one_letter_code
_entity_poly.pdbx_strand_id
1 'polypeptide(L)'
;MSSIESSSAHNFVNDDRNRHFRTDHLKADLGARSARGGAVTLTAQACKFVLSTLSAIVLARLLTPQDYGLIGMVAIIVGFLGMFQYLGLSTATVKWSELNHEQVSTLFWVNIGLSAAIMLLTICAAPLAAWFFKEPRLTGITIGYAVAILITGAAIQHEAILIRQMRFSIIAVIEISAMAIGLSAAIVAALYGARYWALVINQLVLATVTVIGS
;
A
#
# COMPACT_ATOMS: atom_id res chain seq x y z
N MET A 1 20.81 -67.88 -8.23
CA MET A 1 19.50 -67.40 -7.74
C MET A 1 19.62 -66.29 -6.72
N SER A 2 20.81 -65.95 -6.18
CA SER A 2 21.02 -64.94 -5.14
C SER A 2 21.23 -63.48 -5.64
N SER A 3 21.56 -63.28 -6.92
CA SER A 3 21.85 -61.93 -7.46
C SER A 3 20.61 -61.14 -7.90
N ILE A 4 19.46 -61.77 -8.09
CA ILE A 4 18.19 -61.14 -8.49
C ILE A 4 17.45 -60.59 -7.25
N GLU A 5 17.56 -61.25 -6.09
CA GLU A 5 16.92 -60.81 -4.85
C GLU A 5 17.60 -59.58 -4.25
N SER A 6 18.92 -59.45 -4.36
CA SER A 6 19.66 -58.29 -3.87
C SER A 6 19.35 -56.99 -4.69
N SER A 7 19.10 -57.12 -6.00
CA SER A 7 18.75 -56.00 -6.88
C SER A 7 17.33 -55.49 -6.60
N SER A 8 16.38 -56.37 -6.30
CA SER A 8 15.01 -55.98 -5.94
C SER A 8 14.94 -55.25 -4.61
N ALA A 9 15.66 -55.75 -3.59
CA ALA A 9 15.68 -55.10 -2.29
C ALA A 9 16.30 -53.69 -2.32
N HIS A 10 17.32 -53.50 -3.15
CA HIS A 10 17.98 -52.17 -3.30
C HIS A 10 17.09 -51.14 -4.03
N ASN A 11 16.26 -51.60 -4.97
CA ASN A 11 15.29 -50.73 -5.64
C ASN A 11 14.13 -50.34 -4.73
N PHE A 12 13.62 -51.23 -3.87
CA PHE A 12 12.57 -50.92 -2.90
C PHE A 12 13.03 -49.89 -1.86
N VAL A 13 14.24 -49.99 -1.35
CA VAL A 13 14.79 -49.06 -0.35
C VAL A 13 15.09 -47.68 -0.94
N ASN A 14 15.42 -47.60 -2.23
CA ASN A 14 15.61 -46.30 -2.92
C ASN A 14 14.28 -45.64 -3.28
N ASP A 15 13.24 -46.42 -3.56
CA ASP A 15 11.91 -45.85 -3.90
C ASP A 15 11.23 -45.27 -2.65
N ASP A 16 11.36 -45.89 -1.49
CA ASP A 16 10.84 -45.34 -0.23
C ASP A 16 11.62 -44.10 0.23
N ARG A 17 12.92 -44.01 0.00
CA ARG A 17 13.73 -42.81 0.29
C ARG A 17 13.32 -41.65 -0.64
N ASN A 18 13.02 -41.90 -1.90
CA ASN A 18 12.61 -40.92 -2.86
C ASN A 18 11.17 -40.46 -2.63
N ARG A 19 10.31 -41.22 -2.00
CA ARG A 19 8.95 -40.82 -1.60
C ARG A 19 8.97 -39.65 -0.60
N HIS A 20 9.91 -39.58 0.29
CA HIS A 20 10.07 -38.48 1.27
C HIS A 20 10.56 -37.16 0.60
N PHE A 21 11.14 -37.23 -0.60
CA PHE A 21 11.61 -36.06 -1.35
C PHE A 21 10.63 -35.65 -2.48
N ARG A 22 9.49 -36.33 -2.61
CA ARG A 22 8.45 -35.89 -3.55
C ARG A 22 7.75 -34.65 -3.02
N THR A 23 8.28 -33.49 -3.40
CA THR A 23 7.71 -32.16 -3.13
C THR A 23 6.65 -31.75 -4.15
N ASP A 24 6.20 -32.67 -5.01
CA ASP A 24 5.26 -32.35 -6.10
C ASP A 24 3.90 -31.87 -5.58
N HIS A 25 3.42 -32.44 -4.44
CA HIS A 25 2.22 -31.96 -3.75
C HIS A 25 2.40 -30.60 -3.09
N LEU A 26 3.61 -30.32 -2.57
CA LEU A 26 3.94 -29.00 -2.01
C LEU A 26 4.07 -27.95 -3.11
N LYS A 27 4.65 -28.28 -4.27
CA LYS A 27 4.74 -27.39 -5.42
C LYS A 27 3.36 -27.11 -6.04
N ALA A 28 2.49 -28.10 -6.11
CA ALA A 28 1.12 -27.93 -6.62
C ALA A 28 0.29 -27.02 -5.67
N ASP A 29 0.41 -27.21 -4.34
CA ASP A 29 -0.30 -26.37 -3.38
C ASP A 29 0.25 -24.92 -3.35
N LEU A 30 1.57 -24.76 -3.45
CA LEU A 30 2.21 -23.45 -3.59
C LEU A 30 1.82 -22.77 -4.91
N GLY A 31 1.79 -23.50 -6.02
CA GLY A 31 1.36 -23.00 -7.32
C GLY A 31 -0.08 -22.54 -7.31
N ALA A 32 -0.99 -23.34 -6.73
CA ALA A 32 -2.41 -23.00 -6.62
C ALA A 32 -2.63 -21.78 -5.69
N ARG A 33 -1.94 -21.70 -4.58
CA ARG A 33 -2.00 -20.54 -3.66
C ARG A 33 -1.44 -19.28 -4.30
N SER A 34 -0.32 -19.39 -5.00
CA SER A 34 0.28 -18.27 -5.73
C SER A 34 -0.60 -17.79 -6.88
N ALA A 35 -1.16 -18.70 -7.67
CA ALA A 35 -2.10 -18.39 -8.76
C ALA A 35 -3.38 -17.72 -8.21
N ARG A 36 -3.93 -18.22 -7.09
CA ARG A 36 -5.11 -17.65 -6.44
C ARG A 36 -4.81 -16.26 -5.87
N GLY A 37 -3.65 -16.08 -5.23
CA GLY A 37 -3.18 -14.78 -4.76
C GLY A 37 -2.99 -13.79 -5.90
N GLY A 38 -2.38 -14.22 -7.00
CA GLY A 38 -2.23 -13.43 -8.22
C GLY A 38 -3.56 -13.02 -8.84
N ALA A 39 -4.51 -13.94 -8.95
CA ALA A 39 -5.85 -13.65 -9.46
C ALA A 39 -6.60 -12.63 -8.58
N VAL A 40 -6.55 -12.77 -7.26
CA VAL A 40 -7.13 -11.82 -6.31
C VAL A 40 -6.50 -10.44 -6.48
N THR A 41 -5.18 -10.37 -6.58
CA THR A 41 -4.46 -9.11 -6.78
C THR A 41 -4.82 -8.45 -8.10
N LEU A 42 -4.89 -9.21 -9.20
CA LEU A 42 -5.28 -8.69 -10.51
C LEU A 42 -6.72 -8.17 -10.51
N THR A 43 -7.65 -8.92 -9.91
CA THR A 43 -9.05 -8.49 -9.79
C THR A 43 -9.16 -7.23 -8.93
N ALA A 44 -8.43 -7.15 -7.82
CA ALA A 44 -8.39 -5.97 -6.98
C ALA A 44 -7.81 -4.76 -7.72
N GLN A 45 -6.74 -4.93 -8.51
CA GLN A 45 -6.17 -3.86 -9.33
C GLN A 45 -7.14 -3.37 -10.41
N ALA A 46 -7.86 -4.28 -11.07
CA ALA A 46 -8.90 -3.91 -12.03
C ALA A 46 -10.02 -3.11 -11.36
N CYS A 47 -10.49 -3.56 -10.19
CA CYS A 47 -11.51 -2.85 -9.42
C CYS A 47 -11.02 -1.45 -8.98
N LYS A 48 -9.80 -1.34 -8.48
CA LYS A 48 -9.17 -0.05 -8.11
C LYS A 48 -9.04 0.87 -9.32
N PHE A 49 -8.65 0.33 -10.47
CA PHE A 49 -8.56 1.11 -11.71
C PHE A 49 -9.91 1.68 -12.13
N VAL A 50 -10.96 0.88 -12.12
CA VAL A 50 -12.33 1.33 -12.43
C VAL A 50 -12.78 2.39 -11.44
N LEU A 51 -12.56 2.16 -10.14
CA LEU A 51 -12.96 3.10 -9.09
C LEU A 51 -12.19 4.42 -9.18
N SER A 52 -10.89 4.36 -9.46
CA SER A 52 -10.02 5.52 -9.69
C SER A 52 -10.46 6.33 -10.91
N THR A 53 -10.77 5.65 -12.02
CA THR A 53 -11.28 6.30 -13.25
C THR A 53 -12.63 6.96 -13.00
N LEU A 54 -13.54 6.25 -12.32
CA LEU A 54 -14.84 6.81 -11.94
C LEU A 54 -14.68 8.02 -11.02
N SER A 55 -13.79 7.95 -10.03
CA SER A 55 -13.44 9.07 -9.16
C SER A 55 -12.96 10.28 -9.95
N ALA A 56 -12.04 10.06 -10.88
CA ALA A 56 -11.51 11.13 -11.72
C ALA A 56 -12.61 11.79 -12.57
N ILE A 57 -13.50 11.01 -13.18
CA ILE A 57 -14.60 11.51 -14.01
C ILE A 57 -15.60 12.31 -13.17
N VAL A 58 -16.01 11.77 -12.02
CA VAL A 58 -17.01 12.44 -11.15
C VAL A 58 -16.45 13.72 -10.58
N LEU A 59 -15.23 13.68 -10.04
CA LEU A 59 -14.60 14.88 -9.47
C LEU A 59 -14.25 15.90 -10.55
N ALA A 60 -13.88 15.49 -11.77
CA ALA A 60 -13.64 16.42 -12.87
C ALA A 60 -14.89 17.17 -13.33
N ARG A 61 -16.08 16.64 -13.07
CA ARG A 61 -17.35 17.33 -13.33
C ARG A 61 -17.75 18.29 -12.21
N LEU A 62 -17.30 18.04 -10.99
CA LEU A 62 -17.66 18.80 -9.79
C LEU A 62 -16.64 19.91 -9.48
N LEU A 63 -15.38 19.71 -9.83
CA LEU A 63 -14.28 20.63 -9.56
C LEU A 63 -13.86 21.38 -10.83
N THR A 64 -13.24 22.54 -10.63
CA THR A 64 -12.70 23.33 -11.74
C THR A 64 -11.30 22.80 -12.14
N PRO A 65 -10.86 23.03 -13.41
CA PRO A 65 -9.49 22.72 -13.83
C PRO A 65 -8.42 23.40 -12.96
N GLN A 66 -8.74 24.55 -12.40
CA GLN A 66 -7.86 25.28 -11.48
C GLN A 66 -7.65 24.52 -10.16
N ASP A 67 -8.71 23.90 -9.61
CA ASP A 67 -8.62 23.09 -8.39
C ASP A 67 -7.71 21.88 -8.61
N TYR A 68 -7.79 21.24 -9.78
CA TYR A 68 -6.88 20.15 -10.16
C TYR A 68 -5.44 20.63 -10.36
N GLY A 69 -5.26 21.83 -10.94
CA GLY A 69 -3.94 22.44 -11.10
C GLY A 69 -3.23 22.67 -9.77
N LEU A 70 -3.95 23.13 -8.75
CA LEU A 70 -3.41 23.30 -7.40
C LEU A 70 -2.93 21.97 -6.80
N ILE A 71 -3.74 20.93 -6.91
CA ILE A 71 -3.35 19.60 -6.41
C ILE A 71 -2.18 19.01 -7.21
N GLY A 72 -2.15 19.23 -8.54
CA GLY A 72 -1.02 18.81 -9.38
C GLY A 72 0.30 19.43 -8.95
N MET A 73 0.32 20.72 -8.58
CA MET A 73 1.52 21.39 -8.05
C MET A 73 1.96 20.79 -6.73
N VAL A 74 1.04 20.51 -5.81
CA VAL A 74 1.34 19.87 -4.52
C VAL A 74 1.80 18.42 -4.70
N ALA A 75 1.20 17.69 -5.63
CA ALA A 75 1.52 16.29 -5.90
C ALA A 75 2.98 16.07 -6.29
N ILE A 76 3.62 17.03 -6.96
CA ILE A 76 5.04 16.97 -7.31
C ILE A 76 5.89 16.96 -6.04
N ILE A 77 5.61 17.85 -5.08
CA ILE A 77 6.38 17.99 -3.84
C ILE A 77 6.13 16.82 -2.92
N VAL A 78 4.86 16.51 -2.70
CA VAL A 78 4.43 15.41 -1.83
C VAL A 78 4.87 14.05 -2.40
N GLY A 79 4.78 13.87 -3.72
CA GLY A 79 5.22 12.65 -4.39
C GLY A 79 6.72 12.43 -4.27
N PHE A 80 7.52 13.48 -4.46
CA PHE A 80 8.96 13.41 -4.29
C PHE A 80 9.34 13.05 -2.84
N LEU A 81 8.79 13.75 -1.86
CA LEU A 81 9.06 13.46 -0.45
C LEU A 81 8.50 12.10 -0.02
N GLY A 82 7.34 11.69 -0.55
CA GLY A 82 6.73 10.39 -0.29
C GLY A 82 7.57 9.21 -0.79
N MET A 83 8.37 9.38 -1.85
CA MET A 83 9.29 8.32 -2.31
C MET A 83 10.26 7.87 -1.22
N PHE A 84 10.72 8.78 -0.37
CA PHE A 84 11.63 8.44 0.74
C PHE A 84 10.94 7.58 1.81
N GLN A 85 9.63 7.71 1.97
CA GLN A 85 8.85 6.91 2.91
C GLN A 85 8.81 5.43 2.49
N TYR A 86 8.70 5.15 1.20
CA TYR A 86 8.62 3.77 0.68
C TYR A 86 9.98 3.10 0.51
N LEU A 87 11.04 3.85 0.19
CA LEU A 87 12.37 3.29 -0.09
C LEU A 87 13.07 2.72 1.15
N GLY A 88 12.78 3.23 2.35
CA GLY A 88 13.54 2.88 3.55
C GLY A 88 13.02 1.66 4.32
N LEU A 89 11.73 1.46 4.40
CA LEU A 89 11.12 0.63 5.45
C LEU A 89 10.36 -0.60 4.94
N SER A 90 9.66 -0.52 3.80
CA SER A 90 8.99 -1.69 3.25
C SER A 90 9.98 -2.78 2.84
N THR A 91 11.13 -2.37 2.30
CA THR A 91 12.21 -3.28 1.89
C THR A 91 12.91 -3.93 3.08
N ALA A 92 13.08 -3.24 4.19
CA ALA A 92 13.71 -3.78 5.39
C ALA A 92 12.80 -4.81 6.09
N THR A 93 11.52 -4.52 6.23
CA THR A 93 10.55 -5.41 6.92
C THR A 93 10.30 -6.71 6.15
N VAL A 94 10.30 -6.68 4.82
CA VAL A 94 10.08 -7.86 3.98
C VAL A 94 11.32 -8.76 3.91
N LYS A 95 12.52 -8.21 4.04
CA LYS A 95 13.78 -8.91 3.80
C LYS A 95 14.32 -9.68 5.02
N TRP A 96 13.84 -9.39 6.23
CA TRP A 96 14.30 -10.06 7.44
C TRP A 96 13.48 -11.33 7.71
N SER A 97 14.17 -12.49 7.75
CA SER A 97 13.57 -13.82 7.86
C SER A 97 13.00 -14.13 9.25
N GLU A 98 13.53 -13.50 10.31
CA GLU A 98 13.06 -13.67 11.69
C GLU A 98 12.83 -12.29 12.33
N LEU A 99 11.59 -11.99 12.68
CA LEU A 99 11.22 -10.78 13.42
C LEU A 99 10.83 -11.17 14.84
N ASN A 100 11.58 -10.68 15.83
CA ASN A 100 11.19 -10.70 17.23
C ASN A 100 10.18 -9.56 17.50
N HIS A 101 9.31 -9.74 18.51
CA HIS A 101 8.33 -8.75 18.92
C HIS A 101 8.95 -7.36 19.21
N GLU A 102 10.15 -7.32 19.79
CA GLU A 102 10.88 -6.08 20.04
C GLU A 102 11.34 -5.38 18.76
N GLN A 103 11.72 -6.14 17.74
CA GLN A 103 12.15 -5.58 16.45
C GLN A 103 10.98 -4.99 15.66
N VAL A 104 9.80 -5.61 15.72
CA VAL A 104 8.57 -5.07 15.09
C VAL A 104 8.19 -3.74 15.74
N SER A 105 8.25 -3.64 17.07
CA SER A 105 7.98 -2.41 17.80
C SER A 105 8.98 -1.31 17.45
N THR A 106 10.27 -1.64 17.36
CA THR A 106 11.32 -0.69 17.00
C THR A 106 11.13 -0.18 15.56
N LEU A 107 10.83 -1.07 14.62
CA LEU A 107 10.54 -0.69 13.23
C LEU A 107 9.31 0.22 13.11
N PHE A 108 8.28 -0.03 13.92
CA PHE A 108 7.10 0.82 13.97
C PHE A 108 7.45 2.25 14.39
N TRP A 109 8.21 2.41 15.48
CA TRP A 109 8.62 3.73 15.98
C TRP A 109 9.56 4.45 15.01
N VAL A 110 10.48 3.72 14.36
CA VAL A 110 11.34 4.27 13.31
C VAL A 110 10.52 4.74 12.11
N ASN A 111 9.50 3.97 11.70
CA ASN A 111 8.61 4.35 10.60
C ASN A 111 7.78 5.59 10.93
N ILE A 112 7.20 5.65 12.13
CA ILE A 112 6.48 6.85 12.60
C ILE A 112 7.42 8.05 12.68
N GLY A 113 8.62 7.88 13.21
CA GLY A 113 9.63 8.94 13.30
C GLY A 113 10.03 9.47 11.92
N LEU A 114 10.25 8.57 10.95
CA LEU A 114 10.54 8.94 9.57
C LEU A 114 9.36 9.66 8.91
N SER A 115 8.15 9.15 9.10
CA SER A 115 6.93 9.76 8.56
C SER A 115 6.68 11.14 9.16
N ALA A 116 6.95 11.31 10.46
CA ALA A 116 6.90 12.62 11.13
C ALA A 116 7.96 13.58 10.59
N ALA A 117 9.18 13.11 10.34
CA ALA A 117 10.23 13.91 9.72
C ALA A 117 9.84 14.37 8.32
N ILE A 118 9.29 13.46 7.49
CA ILE A 118 8.81 13.78 6.14
C ILE A 118 7.62 14.74 6.21
N MET A 119 6.70 14.56 7.15
CA MET A 119 5.61 15.50 7.39
C MET A 119 6.14 16.90 7.71
N LEU A 120 7.10 17.02 8.63
CA LEU A 120 7.70 18.31 8.99
C LEU A 120 8.42 18.97 7.81
N LEU A 121 9.18 18.18 7.03
CA LEU A 121 9.82 18.66 5.80
C LEU A 121 8.78 19.16 4.80
N THR A 122 7.67 18.45 4.65
CA THR A 122 6.57 18.84 3.76
C THR A 122 5.89 20.13 4.23
N ILE A 123 5.70 20.30 5.55
CA ILE A 123 5.16 21.52 6.14
C ILE A 123 6.14 22.69 5.93
N CYS A 124 7.43 22.48 6.13
CA CYS A 124 8.46 23.50 5.86
C CYS A 124 8.55 23.88 4.38
N ALA A 125 8.31 22.92 3.47
CA ALA A 125 8.28 23.18 2.05
C ALA A 125 6.99 23.91 1.58
N ALA A 126 5.91 23.89 2.36
CA ALA A 126 4.62 24.47 1.98
C ALA A 126 4.70 25.98 1.67
N PRO A 127 5.31 26.85 2.51
CA PRO A 127 5.44 28.25 2.18
C PRO A 127 6.37 28.49 0.98
N LEU A 128 7.40 27.65 0.81
CA LEU A 128 8.30 27.73 -0.34
C LEU A 128 7.57 27.42 -1.64
N ALA A 129 6.70 26.39 -1.63
CA ALA A 129 5.84 26.05 -2.75
C ALA A 129 4.88 27.19 -3.08
N ALA A 130 4.22 27.76 -2.08
CA ALA A 130 3.30 28.89 -2.28
C ALA A 130 4.00 30.11 -2.87
N TRP A 131 5.22 30.39 -2.44
CA TRP A 131 6.05 31.46 -2.98
C TRP A 131 6.49 31.19 -4.43
N PHE A 132 6.94 29.98 -4.72
CA PHE A 132 7.44 29.58 -6.05
C PHE A 132 6.34 29.63 -7.11
N PHE A 133 5.17 29.06 -6.80
CA PHE A 133 4.02 29.03 -7.71
C PHE A 133 3.16 30.28 -7.64
N LYS A 134 3.46 31.24 -6.76
CA LYS A 134 2.68 32.47 -6.51
C LYS A 134 1.22 32.21 -6.14
N GLU A 135 0.96 31.11 -5.45
CA GLU A 135 -0.38 30.66 -5.05
C GLU A 135 -0.46 30.38 -3.54
N PRO A 136 -0.99 31.31 -2.73
CA PRO A 136 -1.04 31.17 -1.26
C PRO A 136 -1.86 29.95 -0.80
N ARG A 137 -2.82 29.48 -1.61
CA ARG A 137 -3.68 28.32 -1.30
C ARG A 137 -2.89 27.02 -1.17
N LEU A 138 -1.72 26.92 -1.83
CA LEU A 138 -0.86 25.74 -1.79
C LEU A 138 -0.39 25.41 -0.37
N THR A 139 -0.18 26.42 0.49
CA THR A 139 0.25 26.19 1.87
C THR A 139 -0.73 25.29 2.62
N GLY A 140 -2.03 25.61 2.60
CA GLY A 140 -3.05 24.82 3.29
C GLY A 140 -3.21 23.42 2.69
N ILE A 141 -3.16 23.29 1.37
CA ILE A 141 -3.25 22.00 0.67
C ILE A 141 -2.06 21.13 1.05
N THR A 142 -0.84 21.66 0.99
CA THR A 142 0.39 20.92 1.30
C THR A 142 0.40 20.45 2.76
N ILE A 143 -0.07 21.27 3.70
CA ILE A 143 -0.21 20.86 5.11
C ILE A 143 -1.22 19.71 5.25
N GLY A 144 -2.36 19.76 4.56
CA GLY A 144 -3.33 18.67 4.56
C GLY A 144 -2.75 17.35 4.06
N TYR A 145 -1.97 17.40 2.97
CA TYR A 145 -1.26 16.23 2.47
C TYR A 145 -0.13 15.76 3.39
N ALA A 146 0.55 16.69 4.07
CA ALA A 146 1.58 16.34 5.07
C ALA A 146 0.98 15.52 6.24
N VAL A 147 -0.21 15.88 6.70
CA VAL A 147 -0.93 15.10 7.72
C VAL A 147 -1.28 13.70 7.18
N ALA A 148 -1.73 13.60 5.92
CA ALA A 148 -2.01 12.31 5.30
C ALA A 148 -0.75 11.41 5.23
N ILE A 149 0.44 11.97 4.99
CA ILE A 149 1.72 11.23 5.00
C ILE A 149 1.96 10.58 6.38
N LEU A 150 1.75 11.32 7.46
CA LEU A 150 1.93 10.78 8.81
C LEU A 150 0.94 9.63 9.09
N ILE A 151 -0.33 9.82 8.73
CA ILE A 151 -1.38 8.80 8.90
C ILE A 151 -1.01 7.55 8.10
N THR A 152 -0.64 7.70 6.82
CA THR A 152 -0.23 6.57 5.97
C THR A 152 0.99 5.85 6.53
N GLY A 153 1.94 6.58 7.14
CA GLY A 153 3.10 5.99 7.80
C GLY A 153 2.73 4.98 8.89
N ALA A 154 1.66 5.22 9.63
CA ALA A 154 1.17 4.26 10.62
C ALA A 154 0.59 2.98 9.99
N ALA A 155 0.02 3.06 8.78
CA ALA A 155 -0.53 1.90 8.07
C ALA A 155 0.56 1.00 7.46
N ILE A 156 1.69 1.55 7.02
CA ILE A 156 2.74 0.81 6.28
C ILE A 156 3.21 -0.44 7.04
N GLN A 157 3.38 -0.34 8.36
CA GLN A 157 3.86 -1.46 9.16
C GLN A 157 2.83 -2.60 9.24
N HIS A 158 1.56 -2.29 9.38
CA HIS A 158 0.49 -3.28 9.42
C HIS A 158 0.30 -3.93 8.05
N GLU A 159 0.36 -3.14 6.98
CA GLU A 159 0.31 -3.63 5.61
C GLU A 159 1.49 -4.58 5.31
N ALA A 160 2.71 -4.26 5.75
CA ALA A 160 3.87 -5.13 5.59
C ALA A 160 3.68 -6.49 6.28
N ILE A 161 3.02 -6.55 7.44
CA ILE A 161 2.69 -7.79 8.14
C ILE A 161 1.65 -8.60 7.35
N LEU A 162 0.62 -7.95 6.81
CA LEU A 162 -0.39 -8.61 5.98
C LEU A 162 0.19 -9.18 4.68
N ILE A 163 1.11 -8.46 4.04
CA ILE A 163 1.85 -8.93 2.85
C ILE A 163 2.67 -10.17 3.21
N ARG A 164 3.37 -10.16 4.35
CA ARG A 164 4.16 -11.29 4.83
C ARG A 164 3.29 -12.53 5.12
N GLN A 165 2.07 -12.33 5.58
CA GLN A 165 1.09 -13.39 5.81
C GLN A 165 0.40 -13.85 4.51
N MET A 166 0.75 -13.30 3.36
CA MET A 166 0.10 -13.53 2.06
C MET A 166 -1.43 -13.29 2.09
N ARG A 167 -1.92 -12.40 2.95
CA ARG A 167 -3.34 -12.06 3.08
C ARG A 167 -3.76 -10.97 2.09
N PHE A 168 -3.48 -11.19 0.81
CA PHE A 168 -3.76 -10.22 -0.25
C PHE A 168 -5.25 -9.86 -0.39
N SER A 169 -6.15 -10.77 -0.03
CA SER A 169 -7.59 -10.51 -0.07
C SER A 169 -8.00 -9.43 0.96
N ILE A 170 -7.40 -9.43 2.14
CA ILE A 170 -7.69 -8.44 3.19
C ILE A 170 -7.17 -7.07 2.75
N ILE A 171 -5.94 -7.01 2.24
CA ILE A 171 -5.36 -5.78 1.71
C ILE A 171 -6.26 -5.21 0.61
N ALA A 172 -6.69 -6.05 -0.34
CA ALA A 172 -7.57 -5.63 -1.42
C ALA A 172 -8.90 -5.03 -0.91
N VAL A 173 -9.53 -5.65 0.09
CA VAL A 173 -10.78 -5.16 0.69
C VAL A 173 -10.56 -3.83 1.38
N ILE A 174 -9.48 -3.68 2.16
CA ILE A 174 -9.14 -2.43 2.86
C ILE A 174 -8.93 -1.31 1.84
N GLU A 175 -8.12 -1.53 0.81
CA GLU A 175 -7.81 -0.52 -0.20
C GLU A 175 -9.05 -0.10 -1.00
N ILE A 176 -9.88 -1.07 -1.45
CA ILE A 176 -11.09 -0.77 -2.21
C ILE A 176 -12.10 -0.02 -1.33
N SER A 177 -12.28 -0.43 -0.07
CA SER A 177 -13.16 0.27 0.85
C SER A 177 -12.67 1.68 1.18
N ALA A 178 -11.37 1.86 1.39
CA ALA A 178 -10.76 3.17 1.60
C ALA A 178 -10.98 4.10 0.40
N MET A 179 -10.78 3.59 -0.82
CA MET A 179 -11.05 4.36 -2.04
C MET A 179 -12.52 4.73 -2.21
N ALA A 180 -13.45 3.80 -1.93
CA ALA A 180 -14.88 4.04 -2.04
C ALA A 180 -15.36 5.08 -1.01
N ILE A 181 -14.92 4.96 0.25
CA ILE A 181 -15.27 5.89 1.32
C ILE A 181 -14.62 7.26 1.06
N GLY A 182 -13.34 7.30 0.64
CA GLY A 182 -12.64 8.52 0.28
C GLY A 182 -13.33 9.27 -0.86
N LEU A 183 -13.71 8.55 -1.93
CA LEU A 183 -14.46 9.13 -3.03
C LEU A 183 -15.82 9.69 -2.58
N SER A 184 -16.55 8.94 -1.77
CA SER A 184 -17.85 9.38 -1.26
C SER A 184 -17.72 10.67 -0.43
N ALA A 185 -16.70 10.73 0.46
CA ALA A 185 -16.40 11.91 1.26
C ALA A 185 -16.01 13.10 0.36
N ALA A 186 -15.22 12.88 -0.68
CA ALA A 186 -14.83 13.93 -1.62
C ALA A 186 -16.03 14.47 -2.41
N ILE A 187 -16.94 13.60 -2.87
CA ILE A 187 -18.17 14.02 -3.58
C ILE A 187 -19.02 14.87 -2.65
N VAL A 188 -19.24 14.41 -1.42
CA VAL A 188 -20.02 15.18 -0.44
C VAL A 188 -19.37 16.55 -0.20
N ALA A 189 -18.06 16.60 0.04
CA ALA A 189 -17.34 17.85 0.24
C ALA A 189 -17.44 18.78 -0.99
N ALA A 190 -17.32 18.24 -2.20
CA ALA A 190 -17.44 19.00 -3.43
C ALA A 190 -18.86 19.59 -3.61
N LEU A 191 -19.91 18.83 -3.27
CA LEU A 191 -21.30 19.31 -3.32
C LEU A 191 -21.56 20.44 -2.30
N TYR A 192 -20.89 20.42 -1.15
CA TYR A 192 -20.91 21.53 -0.19
C TYR A 192 -20.01 22.72 -0.58
N GLY A 193 -19.40 22.70 -1.77
CA GLY A 193 -18.61 23.80 -2.28
C GLY A 193 -17.19 23.87 -1.72
N ALA A 194 -16.65 22.77 -1.18
CA ALA A 194 -15.30 22.72 -0.63
C ALA A 194 -14.18 22.84 -1.68
N ARG A 195 -14.51 22.82 -2.99
CA ARG A 195 -13.56 23.00 -4.11
C ARG A 195 -12.33 22.06 -3.94
N TYR A 196 -11.11 22.60 -4.04
CA TYR A 196 -9.86 21.84 -3.89
C TYR A 196 -9.74 21.07 -2.57
N TRP A 197 -10.41 21.53 -1.50
CA TRP A 197 -10.45 20.79 -0.22
C TRP A 197 -11.10 19.41 -0.32
N ALA A 198 -12.00 19.20 -1.29
CA ALA A 198 -12.60 17.89 -1.52
C ALA A 198 -11.53 16.82 -1.84
N LEU A 199 -10.48 17.20 -2.59
CA LEU A 199 -9.38 16.30 -2.92
C LEU A 199 -8.45 16.05 -1.71
N VAL A 200 -8.24 17.05 -0.85
CA VAL A 200 -7.52 16.89 0.41
C VAL A 200 -8.26 15.95 1.36
N ILE A 201 -9.59 16.14 1.49
CA ILE A 201 -10.46 15.28 2.30
C ILE A 201 -10.42 13.85 1.77
N ASN A 202 -10.50 13.64 0.45
CA ASN A 202 -10.35 12.32 -0.16
C ASN A 202 -9.07 11.63 0.34
N GLN A 203 -7.94 12.32 0.28
CA GLN A 203 -6.65 11.76 0.68
C GLN A 203 -6.57 11.46 2.18
N LEU A 204 -7.08 12.35 3.02
CA LEU A 204 -7.12 12.15 4.47
C LEU A 204 -8.01 10.98 4.87
N VAL A 205 -9.21 10.88 4.27
CA VAL A 205 -10.14 9.79 4.54
C VAL A 205 -9.56 8.47 4.06
N LEU A 206 -8.98 8.44 2.86
CA LEU A 206 -8.30 7.25 2.32
C LEU A 206 -7.20 6.77 3.28
N ALA A 207 -6.30 7.66 3.72
CA ALA A 207 -5.25 7.34 4.67
C ALA A 207 -5.81 6.81 6.00
N THR A 208 -6.84 7.47 6.55
CA THR A 208 -7.45 7.10 7.83
C THR A 208 -8.14 5.74 7.76
N VAL A 209 -8.93 5.49 6.70
CA VAL A 209 -9.61 4.20 6.53
C VAL A 209 -8.61 3.06 6.33
N THR A 210 -7.51 3.31 5.62
CA THR A 210 -6.43 2.33 5.46
C THR A 210 -5.80 1.97 6.81
N VAL A 211 -5.54 2.95 7.69
CA VAL A 211 -4.98 2.71 9.04
C VAL A 211 -5.98 1.93 9.92
N ILE A 212 -7.27 2.28 9.88
CA ILE A 212 -8.28 1.60 10.71
C ILE A 212 -8.51 0.16 10.23
N GLY A 213 -8.37 -0.09 8.93
CA GLY A 213 -8.60 -1.40 8.33
C GLY A 213 -7.41 -2.36 8.44
N SER A 214 -6.18 -1.84 8.60
CA SER A 214 -4.95 -2.63 8.68
C SER A 214 -4.60 -3.01 10.12
#